data_bce2537d752a5c5d566a9a1bb833831a
#
_entry.id   bce2537d752a5c5d566a9a1bb833831a
#
_cell.length_a   1.000
_cell.length_b   1.000
_cell.length_c   1.000
_cell.angle_alpha   90.00
_cell.angle_beta   90.00
_cell.angle_gamma   90.00
#
_symmetry.space_group_name_H-M   'P 1'
#
loop_
_entity.id
_entity.type
_entity.pdbx_description
1 polymer ?
#
loop_
_entity_poly.entity_id
_entity_poly.type
_entity_poly.pdbx_seq_one_letter_code
_entity_poly.pdbx_strand_id
1 'polypeptide(L)'
;TLMNIPETYRTLIILTLDHCFAHVAGFYSFMASGASVGTVQTGKSPMETLKNIPLNIKELKPNLLLSVPALAKNFKKNIESTIKSQGAVANWLFNTALNMSYSYNKEGFNKGLGLQKLKKPLLNLFDKILFSKIREGFGGNLDFFIGGGALLDIDLQRFYYAIGIPMYQGYGLSEATPIISSNGEAHHKLGSSGYLVKYMDLKICDTDGNELPNYQKGEIVIRGENVMAGYYKNEKATAETVVDGWIHTGDMGYMDNDG
;
A
#
# COMPACT_ATOMS: atom_id res chain seq x y z
N THR A 1 -15.51 5.86 3.01
CA THR A 1 -14.03 5.87 3.05
C THR A 1 -13.55 4.42 3.07
N LEU A 2 -12.53 4.11 2.26
CA LEU A 2 -11.90 2.78 2.25
C LEU A 2 -11.09 2.53 3.54
N MET A 3 -10.70 3.61 4.22
CA MET A 3 -9.94 3.58 5.48
C MET A 3 -10.53 4.59 6.45
N ASN A 4 -10.50 4.23 7.73
CA ASN A 4 -10.79 5.15 8.81
C ASN A 4 -9.45 5.60 9.41
N ILE A 5 -9.24 6.92 9.52
CA ILE A 5 -8.06 7.51 10.17
C ILE A 5 -8.55 8.17 11.46
N PRO A 6 -8.39 7.54 12.62
CA PRO A 6 -8.72 8.15 13.90
C PRO A 6 -7.87 9.40 14.19
N GLU A 7 -8.39 10.35 14.96
CA GLU A 7 -7.64 11.54 15.42
C GLU A 7 -6.34 11.20 16.17
N THR A 8 -6.29 10.02 16.79
CA THR A 8 -5.12 9.53 17.53
C THR A 8 -4.01 9.01 16.62
N TYR A 9 -4.27 8.84 15.32
CA TYR A 9 -3.27 8.33 14.38
C TYR A 9 -2.16 9.34 14.12
N ARG A 10 -1.00 8.79 13.81
CA ARG A 10 0.20 9.53 13.39
C ARG A 10 0.74 8.93 12.11
N THR A 11 1.20 9.78 11.20
CA THR A 11 1.96 9.38 10.03
C THR A 11 3.26 10.12 9.95
N LEU A 12 4.29 9.49 9.38
CA LEU A 12 5.54 10.11 9.00
C LEU A 12 5.59 10.28 7.50
N ILE A 13 5.67 11.51 7.02
CA ILE A 13 5.85 11.80 5.59
C ILE A 13 7.30 11.49 5.20
N ILE A 14 7.46 10.43 4.44
CA ILE A 14 8.75 9.97 3.90
C ILE A 14 8.87 10.34 2.42
N LEU A 15 7.74 10.29 1.70
CA LEU A 15 7.67 10.65 0.28
C LEU A 15 7.63 12.15 0.10
N THR A 16 8.11 12.64 -1.02
CA THR A 16 8.13 14.08 -1.32
C THR A 16 6.73 14.65 -1.49
N LEU A 17 6.46 15.81 -0.90
CA LEU A 17 5.13 16.45 -0.91
C LEU A 17 4.76 17.11 -2.25
N ASP A 18 5.67 17.22 -3.19
CA ASP A 18 5.40 17.62 -4.56
C ASP A 18 4.65 16.55 -5.37
N HIS A 19 4.65 15.30 -4.88
CA HIS A 19 3.88 14.22 -5.47
C HIS A 19 2.49 14.12 -4.81
N CYS A 20 1.43 14.08 -5.63
CA CYS A 20 0.04 14.07 -5.15
C CYS A 20 -0.28 12.91 -4.18
N PHE A 21 0.37 11.74 -4.32
CA PHE A 21 0.18 10.62 -3.41
C PHE A 21 0.56 10.98 -1.97
N ALA A 22 1.74 11.56 -1.75
CA ALA A 22 2.18 11.98 -0.42
C ALA A 22 1.33 13.16 0.11
N HIS A 23 1.01 14.10 -0.77
CA HIS A 23 0.29 15.32 -0.46
C HIS A 23 -1.16 15.02 -0.03
N VAL A 24 -1.90 14.26 -0.83
CA VAL A 24 -3.31 13.96 -0.56
C VAL A 24 -3.46 12.85 0.48
N ALA A 25 -2.86 11.69 0.25
CA ALA A 25 -3.05 10.54 1.13
C ALA A 25 -2.28 10.66 2.46
N GLY A 26 -1.12 11.33 2.47
CA GLY A 26 -0.29 11.50 3.67
C GLY A 26 -0.62 12.76 4.46
N PHE A 27 -0.82 13.89 3.79
CA PHE A 27 -0.95 15.17 4.47
C PHE A 27 -2.42 15.58 4.64
N TYR A 28 -3.16 15.77 3.55
CA TYR A 28 -4.55 16.26 3.64
C TYR A 28 -5.49 15.27 4.32
N SER A 29 -5.35 13.96 4.08
CA SER A 29 -6.22 12.97 4.72
C SER A 29 -6.07 12.97 6.25
N PHE A 30 -4.84 13.15 6.75
CA PHE A 30 -4.57 13.24 8.19
C PHE A 30 -5.08 14.57 8.76
N MET A 31 -4.87 15.69 8.07
CA MET A 31 -5.42 16.98 8.49
C MET A 31 -6.95 16.95 8.57
N ALA A 32 -7.61 16.40 7.55
CA ALA A 32 -9.07 16.31 7.51
C ALA A 32 -9.63 15.40 8.63
N SER A 33 -8.83 14.49 9.13
CA SER A 33 -9.19 13.58 10.22
C SER A 33 -8.80 14.07 11.61
N GLY A 34 -8.15 15.25 11.73
CA GLY A 34 -7.61 15.75 13.00
C GLY A 34 -6.40 14.95 13.52
N ALA A 35 -5.82 14.11 12.68
CA ALA A 35 -4.71 13.25 13.04
C ALA A 35 -3.33 13.94 12.87
N SER A 36 -2.29 13.37 13.45
CA SER A 36 -0.97 14.01 13.50
C SER A 36 -0.09 13.64 12.31
N VAL A 37 0.67 14.61 11.81
CA VAL A 37 1.64 14.44 10.73
C VAL A 37 3.02 14.85 11.19
N GLY A 38 4.00 13.96 11.02
CA GLY A 38 5.42 14.27 11.17
C GLY A 38 6.13 14.22 9.83
N THR A 39 7.30 14.84 9.75
CA THR A 39 8.17 14.81 8.57
C THR A 39 9.52 14.21 8.92
N VAL A 40 10.19 13.61 7.94
CA VAL A 40 11.56 13.10 8.14
C VAL A 40 12.51 14.27 8.36
N GLN A 41 13.37 14.16 9.37
CA GLN A 41 14.41 15.12 9.61
C GLN A 41 15.38 15.18 8.44
N THR A 42 15.49 16.34 7.82
CA THR A 42 16.41 16.57 6.71
C THR A 42 17.87 16.50 7.20
N GLY A 43 18.67 15.67 6.54
CA GLY A 43 20.10 15.60 6.76
C GLY A 43 20.86 16.57 5.86
N LYS A 44 22.19 16.67 6.05
CA LYS A 44 23.08 17.47 5.20
C LYS A 44 23.23 16.92 3.77
N SER A 45 22.77 15.68 3.55
CA SER A 45 22.76 15.01 2.26
C SER A 45 21.53 14.10 2.14
N PRO A 46 21.13 13.72 0.91
CA PRO A 46 20.03 12.75 0.70
C PRO A 46 20.28 11.43 1.43
N MET A 47 21.52 10.95 1.47
CA MET A 47 21.89 9.72 2.17
C MET A 47 21.71 9.84 3.69
N GLU A 48 22.01 10.98 4.27
CA GLU A 48 21.80 11.25 5.69
C GLU A 48 20.30 11.31 6.01
N THR A 49 19.52 11.98 5.17
CA THR A 49 18.04 11.97 5.28
C THR A 49 17.46 10.55 5.24
N LEU A 50 17.94 9.69 4.35
CA LEU A 50 17.52 8.28 4.31
C LEU A 50 17.87 7.51 5.59
N LYS A 51 19.01 7.80 6.22
CA LYS A 51 19.39 7.19 7.50
C LYS A 51 18.52 7.66 8.66
N ASN A 52 17.93 8.86 8.57
CA ASN A 52 17.02 9.39 9.58
C ASN A 52 15.65 8.72 9.57
N ILE A 53 15.22 8.13 8.46
CA ILE A 53 13.89 7.50 8.32
C ILE A 53 13.62 6.49 9.44
N PRO A 54 14.45 5.45 9.67
CA PRO A 54 14.22 4.48 10.74
C PRO A 54 14.23 5.11 12.15
N LEU A 55 15.04 6.13 12.35
CA LEU A 55 15.13 6.85 13.63
C LEU A 55 13.83 7.62 13.90
N ASN A 56 13.36 8.38 12.90
CA ASN A 56 12.13 9.16 13.03
C ASN A 56 10.87 8.27 13.10
N ILE A 57 10.87 7.10 12.43
CA ILE A 57 9.80 6.09 12.61
C ILE A 57 9.73 5.63 14.07
N LYS A 58 10.87 5.31 14.69
CA LYS A 58 10.93 4.88 16.10
C LYS A 58 10.52 5.98 17.08
N GLU A 59 10.88 7.23 16.78
CA GLU A 59 10.56 8.40 17.60
C GLU A 59 9.09 8.76 17.54
N LEU A 60 8.54 8.89 16.32
CA LEU A 60 7.14 9.27 16.07
C LEU A 60 6.16 8.15 16.39
N LYS A 61 6.57 6.89 16.19
CA LYS A 61 5.73 5.68 16.33
C LYS A 61 4.43 5.79 15.51
N PRO A 62 4.54 5.89 14.18
CA PRO A 62 3.38 6.09 13.32
C PRO A 62 2.44 4.89 13.34
N ASN A 63 1.15 5.13 13.10
CA ASN A 63 0.13 4.11 12.94
C ASN A 63 -0.03 3.70 11.48
N LEU A 64 0.22 4.63 10.56
CA LEU A 64 0.15 4.44 9.12
C LEU A 64 1.37 5.06 8.45
N LEU A 65 1.91 4.38 7.45
CA LEU A 65 2.98 4.90 6.59
C LEU A 65 2.63 4.74 5.11
N LEU A 66 2.88 5.80 4.35
CA LEU A 66 2.87 5.69 2.89
C LEU A 66 4.20 5.11 2.41
N SER A 67 4.16 4.22 1.45
CA SER A 67 5.35 3.56 0.92
C SER A 67 5.26 3.39 -0.60
N VAL A 68 6.43 3.32 -1.21
CA VAL A 68 6.61 2.89 -2.59
C VAL A 68 7.36 1.56 -2.62
N PRO A 69 7.25 0.75 -3.69
CA PRO A 69 7.86 -0.58 -3.74
C PRO A 69 9.36 -0.61 -3.41
N ALA A 70 10.12 0.40 -3.82
CA ALA A 70 11.55 0.49 -3.55
C ALA A 70 11.85 0.61 -2.04
N LEU A 71 11.09 1.45 -1.32
CA LEU A 71 11.25 1.64 0.12
C LEU A 71 10.85 0.37 0.88
N ALA A 72 9.73 -0.25 0.49
CA ALA A 72 9.27 -1.51 1.06
C ALA A 72 10.30 -2.65 0.89
N LYS A 73 10.89 -2.79 -0.31
CA LYS A 73 11.97 -3.76 -0.57
C LYS A 73 13.18 -3.52 0.33
N ASN A 74 13.56 -2.27 0.53
CA ASN A 74 14.69 -1.91 1.40
C ASN A 74 14.41 -2.28 2.86
N PHE A 75 13.22 -2.00 3.38
CA PHE A 75 12.86 -2.42 4.74
C PHE A 75 12.89 -3.94 4.90
N LYS A 76 12.29 -4.69 3.96
CA LYS A 76 12.33 -6.17 3.96
C LYS A 76 13.77 -6.67 3.98
N LYS A 77 14.63 -6.17 3.08
CA LYS A 77 16.04 -6.54 3.01
C LYS A 77 16.77 -6.28 4.33
N ASN A 78 16.52 -5.15 4.98
CA ASN A 78 17.13 -4.81 6.26
C ASN A 78 16.67 -5.77 7.37
N ILE A 79 15.37 -6.11 7.42
CA ILE A 79 14.82 -7.09 8.37
C ILE A 79 15.50 -8.45 8.17
N GLU A 80 15.51 -8.97 6.94
CA GLU A 80 16.11 -10.29 6.61
C GLU A 80 17.60 -10.31 6.93
N SER A 81 18.33 -9.25 6.61
CA SER A 81 19.77 -9.12 6.94
C SER A 81 20.02 -9.11 8.44
N THR A 82 19.21 -8.36 9.20
CA THR A 82 19.32 -8.31 10.66
C THR A 82 19.07 -9.68 11.30
N ILE A 83 18.06 -10.40 10.83
CA ILE A 83 17.74 -11.74 11.34
C ILE A 83 18.86 -12.74 10.98
N LYS A 84 19.36 -12.68 9.74
CA LYS A 84 20.47 -13.52 9.30
C LYS A 84 21.74 -13.31 10.11
N SER A 85 22.02 -12.08 10.53
CA SER A 85 23.17 -11.75 11.39
C SER A 85 23.07 -12.33 12.81
N GLN A 86 21.85 -12.69 13.27
CA GLN A 86 21.62 -13.35 14.55
C GLN A 86 21.93 -14.86 14.54
N GLY A 87 22.31 -15.42 13.39
CA GLY A 87 22.75 -16.79 13.23
C GLY A 87 21.73 -17.71 12.55
N ALA A 88 22.18 -18.93 12.26
CA ALA A 88 21.42 -19.89 11.46
C ALA A 88 20.10 -20.32 12.10
N VAL A 89 20.05 -20.46 13.43
CA VAL A 89 18.84 -20.86 14.16
C VAL A 89 17.78 -19.77 14.07
N ALA A 90 18.15 -18.51 14.28
CA ALA A 90 17.21 -17.38 14.17
C ALA A 90 16.65 -17.27 12.74
N ASN A 91 17.51 -17.42 11.74
CA ASN A 91 17.11 -17.39 10.34
C ASN A 91 16.17 -18.57 9.98
N TRP A 92 16.47 -19.77 10.45
CA TRP A 92 15.60 -20.94 10.24
C TRP A 92 14.23 -20.74 10.90
N LEU A 93 14.20 -20.28 12.15
CA LEU A 93 12.97 -20.03 12.88
C LEU A 93 12.10 -18.98 12.20
N PHE A 94 12.70 -17.88 11.74
CA PHE A 94 12.03 -16.82 11.01
C PHE A 94 11.40 -17.32 9.70
N ASN A 95 12.15 -18.06 8.88
CA ASN A 95 11.64 -18.61 7.63
C ASN A 95 10.50 -19.62 7.87
N THR A 96 10.60 -20.43 8.95
CA THR A 96 9.54 -21.36 9.34
C THR A 96 8.25 -20.59 9.73
N ALA A 97 8.39 -19.53 10.52
CA ALA A 97 7.27 -18.67 10.91
C ALA A 97 6.63 -17.98 9.70
N LEU A 98 7.43 -17.45 8.77
CA LEU A 98 6.94 -16.83 7.53
C LEU A 98 6.16 -17.83 6.67
N ASN A 99 6.72 -19.01 6.41
CA ASN A 99 6.07 -20.04 5.58
C ASN A 99 4.75 -20.51 6.20
N MET A 100 4.70 -20.63 7.52
CA MET A 100 3.47 -20.95 8.25
C MET A 100 2.44 -19.82 8.11
N SER A 101 2.88 -18.56 8.24
CA SER A 101 2.02 -17.38 8.08
C SER A 101 1.48 -17.28 6.66
N TYR A 102 2.31 -17.50 5.63
CA TYR A 102 1.85 -17.50 4.24
C TYR A 102 0.75 -18.53 4.00
N SER A 103 0.94 -19.76 4.51
CA SER A 103 -0.07 -20.80 4.36
C SER A 103 -1.36 -20.53 5.15
N TYR A 104 -1.28 -19.80 6.27
CA TYR A 104 -2.43 -19.37 7.05
C TYR A 104 -3.17 -18.19 6.40
N ASN A 105 -2.43 -17.21 5.92
CA ASN A 105 -2.96 -15.97 5.37
C ASN A 105 -3.55 -16.14 3.96
N LYS A 106 -3.05 -17.09 3.17
CA LYS A 106 -3.48 -17.34 1.79
C LYS A 106 -3.49 -16.04 0.96
N GLU A 107 -4.65 -15.62 0.48
CA GLU A 107 -4.87 -14.43 -0.35
C GLU A 107 -5.32 -13.19 0.45
N GLY A 108 -5.36 -13.28 1.77
CA GLY A 108 -5.75 -12.22 2.68
C GLY A 108 -7.18 -12.38 3.20
N PHE A 109 -8.19 -12.14 2.35
CA PHE A 109 -9.61 -12.23 2.73
C PHE A 109 -10.04 -13.63 3.22
N ASN A 110 -9.34 -14.68 2.80
CA ASN A 110 -9.63 -16.08 3.13
C ASN A 110 -8.66 -16.67 4.18
N LYS A 111 -7.99 -15.82 4.98
CA LYS A 111 -7.04 -16.27 6.00
C LYS A 111 -7.70 -17.16 7.07
N GLY A 112 -6.97 -18.19 7.48
CA GLY A 112 -7.37 -19.06 8.59
C GLY A 112 -8.60 -19.91 8.34
N LEU A 113 -9.03 -20.11 7.09
CA LEU A 113 -10.15 -20.98 6.75
C LEU A 113 -9.74 -22.47 6.76
N GLY A 114 -10.69 -23.34 7.15
CA GLY A 114 -10.51 -24.79 7.17
C GLY A 114 -9.43 -25.23 8.17
N LEU A 115 -8.62 -26.21 7.80
CA LEU A 115 -7.54 -26.77 8.64
C LEU A 115 -6.45 -25.75 9.01
N GLN A 116 -6.38 -24.61 8.31
CA GLN A 116 -5.40 -23.56 8.64
C GLN A 116 -5.63 -22.96 10.03
N LYS A 117 -6.87 -23.00 10.54
CA LYS A 117 -7.19 -22.54 11.91
C LYS A 117 -6.33 -23.20 12.99
N LEU A 118 -5.91 -24.45 12.78
CA LEU A 118 -5.06 -25.19 13.72
C LEU A 118 -3.65 -24.58 13.88
N LYS A 119 -3.20 -23.76 12.93
CA LYS A 119 -1.90 -23.08 12.99
C LYS A 119 -1.91 -21.84 13.89
N LYS A 120 -3.10 -21.31 14.23
CA LYS A 120 -3.24 -20.04 14.95
C LYS A 120 -2.48 -20.00 16.30
N PRO A 121 -2.52 -21.03 17.16
CA PRO A 121 -1.79 -21.00 18.44
C PRO A 121 -0.28 -20.85 18.26
N LEU A 122 0.30 -21.60 17.30
CA LEU A 122 1.73 -21.52 17.03
C LEU A 122 2.11 -20.20 16.35
N LEU A 123 1.26 -19.69 15.46
CA LEU A 123 1.45 -18.36 14.88
C LEU A 123 1.41 -17.25 15.92
N ASN A 124 0.53 -17.33 16.92
CA ASN A 124 0.50 -16.40 18.04
C ASN A 124 1.81 -16.44 18.85
N LEU A 125 2.41 -17.63 19.02
CA LEU A 125 3.71 -17.77 19.66
C LEU A 125 4.82 -17.11 18.81
N PHE A 126 4.88 -17.39 17.51
CA PHE A 126 5.84 -16.74 16.60
C PHE A 126 5.64 -15.23 16.53
N ASP A 127 4.40 -14.77 16.57
CA ASP A 127 4.11 -13.34 16.64
C ASP A 127 4.76 -12.70 17.86
N LYS A 128 4.53 -13.30 19.04
CA LYS A 128 5.05 -12.78 20.31
C LYS A 128 6.57 -12.77 20.39
N ILE A 129 7.26 -13.78 19.86
CA ILE A 129 8.72 -13.94 20.02
C ILE A 129 9.55 -13.36 18.86
N LEU A 130 8.94 -13.20 17.65
CA LEU A 130 9.63 -12.78 16.44
C LEU A 130 9.00 -11.53 15.82
N PHE A 131 7.74 -11.63 15.39
CA PHE A 131 7.13 -10.56 14.58
C PHE A 131 6.88 -9.29 15.37
N SER A 132 6.53 -9.38 16.67
CA SER A 132 6.42 -8.20 17.54
C SER A 132 7.72 -7.41 17.59
N LYS A 133 8.88 -8.06 17.67
CA LYS A 133 10.20 -7.39 17.68
C LYS A 133 10.50 -6.70 16.35
N ILE A 134 10.03 -7.26 15.24
CA ILE A 134 10.15 -6.59 13.94
C ILE A 134 9.27 -5.34 13.93
N ARG A 135 8.04 -5.42 14.43
CA ARG A 135 7.12 -4.27 14.53
C ARG A 135 7.63 -3.19 15.47
N GLU A 136 8.34 -3.54 16.55
CA GLU A 136 9.05 -2.58 17.40
C GLU A 136 10.07 -1.75 16.61
N GLY A 137 10.69 -2.33 15.57
CA GLY A 137 11.56 -1.63 14.63
C GLY A 137 10.85 -0.50 13.87
N PHE A 138 9.54 -0.60 13.71
CA PHE A 138 8.66 0.41 13.13
C PHE A 138 7.95 1.26 14.21
N GLY A 139 8.43 1.29 15.44
CA GLY A 139 7.88 2.07 16.54
C GLY A 139 6.80 1.36 17.35
N GLY A 140 6.40 0.15 16.98
CA GLY A 140 5.46 -0.70 17.72
C GLY A 140 3.98 -0.38 17.52
N ASN A 141 3.64 0.75 16.92
CA ASN A 141 2.26 1.21 16.72
C ASN A 141 1.78 1.14 15.27
N LEU A 142 2.63 0.66 14.35
CA LEU A 142 2.30 0.64 12.95
C LEU A 142 1.26 -0.46 12.65
N ASP A 143 0.07 -0.04 12.25
CA ASP A 143 -1.03 -0.93 11.91
C ASP A 143 -0.89 -1.44 10.46
N PHE A 144 -0.58 -0.53 9.52
CA PHE A 144 -0.42 -0.90 8.11
C PHE A 144 0.36 0.15 7.30
N PHE A 145 0.79 -0.27 6.12
CA PHE A 145 1.28 0.60 5.05
C PHE A 145 0.22 0.76 3.95
N ILE A 146 0.26 1.91 3.27
CA ILE A 146 -0.37 2.08 1.97
C ILE A 146 0.73 2.13 0.93
N GLY A 147 0.73 1.18 0.02
CA GLY A 147 1.64 1.09 -1.12
C GLY A 147 1.03 1.73 -2.37
N GLY A 148 1.74 2.64 -3.00
CA GLY A 148 1.31 3.31 -4.22
C GLY A 148 2.49 3.70 -5.10
N GLY A 149 2.20 4.41 -6.20
CA GLY A 149 3.20 4.91 -7.14
C GLY A 149 3.75 3.87 -8.13
N ALA A 150 3.58 2.59 -7.87
CA ALA A 150 3.85 1.48 -8.79
C ALA A 150 3.24 0.18 -8.25
N LEU A 151 3.12 -0.84 -9.12
CA LEU A 151 2.62 -2.15 -8.73
C LEU A 151 3.52 -2.79 -7.67
N LEU A 152 2.92 -3.15 -6.54
CA LEU A 152 3.59 -3.82 -5.45
C LEU A 152 3.62 -5.33 -5.69
N ASP A 153 4.82 -5.89 -5.71
CA ASP A 153 5.03 -7.33 -5.84
C ASP A 153 4.23 -8.13 -4.79
N ILE A 154 3.56 -9.21 -5.22
CA ILE A 154 2.70 -10.01 -4.35
C ILE A 154 3.47 -10.66 -3.20
N ASP A 155 4.73 -11.06 -3.41
CA ASP A 155 5.54 -11.67 -2.34
C ASP A 155 5.94 -10.62 -1.29
N LEU A 156 6.06 -9.35 -1.71
CA LEU A 156 6.27 -8.24 -0.79
C LEU A 156 5.01 -7.97 0.04
N GLN A 157 3.83 -7.99 -0.58
CA GLN A 157 2.56 -7.89 0.15
C GLN A 157 2.39 -9.04 1.14
N ARG A 158 2.66 -10.29 0.72
CA ARG A 158 2.63 -11.48 1.58
C ARG A 158 3.56 -11.38 2.78
N PHE A 159 4.78 -10.87 2.56
CA PHE A 159 5.75 -10.66 3.62
C PHE A 159 5.22 -9.73 4.71
N TYR A 160 4.77 -8.53 4.32
CA TYR A 160 4.25 -7.55 5.27
C TYR A 160 2.98 -8.04 5.98
N TYR A 161 2.12 -8.73 5.26
CA TYR A 161 0.93 -9.34 5.85
C TYR A 161 1.27 -10.43 6.86
N ALA A 162 2.32 -11.23 6.60
CA ALA A 162 2.79 -12.29 7.50
C ALA A 162 3.36 -11.77 8.81
N ILE A 163 4.08 -10.64 8.78
CA ILE A 163 4.66 -10.03 9.99
C ILE A 163 3.68 -9.13 10.76
N GLY A 164 2.42 -9.06 10.32
CA GLY A 164 1.34 -8.38 11.01
C GLY A 164 1.26 -6.86 10.83
N ILE A 165 1.93 -6.31 9.81
CA ILE A 165 1.80 -4.92 9.35
C ILE A 165 1.53 -4.92 7.85
N PRO A 166 0.30 -5.23 7.41
CA PRO A 166 -0.03 -5.38 6.00
C PRO A 166 0.34 -4.14 5.19
N MET A 167 0.69 -4.35 3.93
CA MET A 167 0.88 -3.29 2.97
C MET A 167 -0.23 -3.36 1.94
N TYR A 168 -1.16 -2.43 2.04
CA TYR A 168 -2.31 -2.33 1.15
C TYR A 168 -1.93 -1.64 -0.14
N GLN A 169 -2.07 -2.35 -1.26
CA GLN A 169 -1.86 -1.77 -2.58
C GLN A 169 -2.98 -0.80 -2.89
N GLY A 170 -2.62 0.43 -3.27
CA GLY A 170 -3.49 1.40 -3.92
C GLY A 170 -3.07 1.60 -5.39
N TYR A 171 -4.02 1.97 -6.22
CA TYR A 171 -3.82 2.38 -7.61
C TYR A 171 -4.35 3.79 -7.81
N GLY A 172 -3.61 4.57 -8.58
CA GLY A 172 -3.99 5.91 -8.94
C GLY A 172 -2.92 6.63 -9.72
N LEU A 173 -3.25 7.81 -10.22
CA LEU A 173 -2.40 8.67 -11.04
C LEU A 173 -2.67 10.15 -10.70
N SER A 174 -1.75 11.02 -11.05
CA SER A 174 -1.88 12.46 -10.76
C SER A 174 -3.14 13.08 -11.37
N GLU A 175 -3.53 12.59 -12.54
CA GLU A 175 -4.74 12.97 -13.27
C GLU A 175 -6.05 12.61 -12.55
N ALA A 176 -5.98 11.75 -11.51
CA ALA A 176 -7.12 11.35 -10.67
C ALA A 176 -6.95 11.77 -9.19
N THR A 177 -6.05 12.62 -8.84
CA THR A 177 -5.81 13.37 -7.57
C THR A 177 -5.82 12.54 -6.28
N PRO A 178 -5.02 11.55 -6.04
CA PRO A 178 -4.41 10.60 -6.97
C PRO A 178 -5.13 9.25 -6.99
N ILE A 179 -6.09 8.97 -6.07
CA ILE A 179 -6.56 7.62 -5.73
C ILE A 179 -7.74 7.21 -6.59
N ILE A 180 -7.60 6.08 -7.27
CA ILE A 180 -8.65 5.42 -8.05
C ILE A 180 -9.20 4.22 -7.27
N SER A 181 -8.32 3.35 -6.76
CA SER A 181 -8.70 2.19 -5.96
C SER A 181 -7.69 1.91 -4.86
N SER A 182 -8.11 1.19 -3.82
CA SER A 182 -7.21 0.75 -2.76
C SER A 182 -7.75 -0.47 -2.02
N ASN A 183 -6.86 -1.35 -1.59
CA ASN A 183 -7.13 -2.28 -0.52
C ASN A 183 -7.21 -1.53 0.82
N GLY A 184 -7.85 -2.15 1.80
CA GLY A 184 -7.96 -1.63 3.16
C GLY A 184 -8.26 -2.73 4.16
N GLU A 185 -8.39 -2.39 5.45
CA GLU A 185 -8.61 -3.37 6.51
C GLU A 185 -9.89 -4.18 6.32
N ALA A 186 -10.98 -3.54 5.87
CA ALA A 186 -12.27 -4.19 5.66
C ALA A 186 -12.29 -5.10 4.43
N HIS A 187 -11.52 -4.75 3.41
CA HIS A 187 -11.48 -5.43 2.11
C HIS A 187 -10.04 -5.49 1.61
N HIS A 188 -9.47 -6.68 1.66
CA HIS A 188 -8.08 -6.91 1.29
C HIS A 188 -7.93 -8.21 0.49
N LYS A 189 -7.38 -8.08 -0.71
CA LYS A 189 -7.03 -9.21 -1.59
C LYS A 189 -5.60 -9.03 -2.09
N LEU A 190 -4.73 -9.95 -1.70
CA LEU A 190 -3.32 -9.93 -2.13
C LEU A 190 -3.22 -10.01 -3.66
N GLY A 191 -2.40 -9.14 -4.24
CA GLY A 191 -2.21 -9.06 -5.69
C GLY A 191 -3.23 -8.20 -6.43
N SER A 192 -4.27 -7.67 -5.75
CA SER A 192 -5.20 -6.70 -6.33
C SER A 192 -4.82 -5.26 -5.97
N SER A 193 -5.31 -4.30 -6.77
CA SER A 193 -5.23 -2.87 -6.47
C SER A 193 -6.41 -2.39 -5.61
N GLY A 194 -7.28 -3.31 -5.18
CA GLY A 194 -8.37 -3.06 -4.27
C GLY A 194 -9.64 -2.53 -4.94
N TYR A 195 -10.53 -2.00 -4.13
CA TYR A 195 -11.84 -1.51 -4.53
C TYR A 195 -11.81 -0.06 -5.01
N LEU A 196 -12.68 0.26 -5.95
CA LEU A 196 -12.87 1.61 -6.45
C LEU A 196 -13.26 2.57 -5.31
N VAL A 197 -12.71 3.78 -5.31
CA VAL A 197 -13.13 4.82 -4.35
C VAL A 197 -14.53 5.32 -4.68
N LYS A 198 -15.22 5.88 -3.68
CA LYS A 198 -16.56 6.44 -3.87
C LYS A 198 -16.56 7.59 -4.87
N TYR A 199 -17.68 7.75 -5.56
CA TYR A 199 -17.92 8.82 -6.53
C TYR A 199 -17.02 8.76 -7.78
N MET A 200 -16.53 7.56 -8.09
CA MET A 200 -15.86 7.26 -9.34
C MET A 200 -16.58 6.16 -10.09
N ASP A 201 -16.56 6.26 -11.40
CA ASP A 201 -16.90 5.20 -12.34
C ASP A 201 -15.60 4.66 -12.96
N LEU A 202 -15.55 3.35 -13.20
CA LEU A 202 -14.44 2.69 -13.87
C LEU A 202 -15.00 1.65 -14.85
N LYS A 203 -14.40 1.59 -16.02
CA LYS A 203 -14.63 0.51 -17.00
C LYS A 203 -13.30 0.02 -17.55
N ILE A 204 -13.28 -1.21 -18.01
CA ILE A 204 -12.15 -1.80 -18.73
C ILE A 204 -12.54 -1.83 -20.21
N CYS A 205 -11.74 -1.23 -21.07
CA CYS A 205 -12.07 -1.10 -22.49
C CYS A 205 -11.07 -1.82 -23.39
N ASP A 206 -11.57 -2.31 -24.52
CA ASP A 206 -10.72 -2.74 -25.63
C ASP A 206 -10.14 -1.56 -26.43
N THR A 207 -9.39 -1.85 -27.48
CA THR A 207 -8.77 -0.84 -28.36
C THR A 207 -9.79 -0.02 -29.16
N ASP A 208 -11.01 -0.50 -29.28
CA ASP A 208 -12.11 0.17 -29.99
C ASP A 208 -12.99 0.99 -29.02
N GLY A 209 -12.66 0.98 -27.72
CA GLY A 209 -13.37 1.70 -26.66
C GLY A 209 -14.60 0.96 -26.11
N ASN A 210 -14.84 -0.30 -26.51
CA ASN A 210 -15.94 -1.09 -25.97
C ASN A 210 -15.60 -1.61 -24.58
N GLU A 211 -16.58 -1.58 -23.67
CA GLU A 211 -16.43 -2.14 -22.33
C GLU A 211 -16.30 -3.65 -22.35
N LEU A 212 -15.29 -4.16 -21.66
CA LEU A 212 -14.98 -5.58 -21.54
C LEU A 212 -15.63 -6.18 -20.28
N PRO A 213 -16.07 -7.45 -20.34
CA PRO A 213 -16.55 -8.16 -19.17
C PRO A 213 -15.42 -8.46 -18.18
N ASN A 214 -15.80 -8.79 -16.93
CA ASN A 214 -14.86 -9.17 -15.88
C ASN A 214 -13.87 -10.24 -16.34
N TYR A 215 -12.65 -10.19 -15.82
CA TYR A 215 -11.49 -11.04 -16.14
C TYR A 215 -10.90 -10.84 -17.55
N GLN A 216 -11.45 -9.97 -18.37
CA GLN A 216 -10.80 -9.58 -19.64
C GLN A 216 -9.92 -8.34 -19.40
N LYS A 217 -8.69 -8.42 -19.92
CA LYS A 217 -7.69 -7.37 -19.79
C LYS A 217 -7.89 -6.32 -20.90
N GLY A 218 -7.98 -5.08 -20.48
CA GLY A 218 -8.09 -3.91 -21.36
C GLY A 218 -7.53 -2.66 -20.68
N GLU A 219 -7.73 -1.51 -21.31
CA GLU A 219 -7.38 -0.21 -20.74
C GLU A 219 -8.33 0.14 -19.59
N ILE A 220 -7.77 0.65 -18.51
CA ILE A 220 -8.53 1.21 -17.39
C ILE A 220 -8.99 2.60 -17.79
N VAL A 221 -10.29 2.84 -17.82
CA VAL A 221 -10.89 4.14 -18.16
C VAL A 221 -11.76 4.59 -16.99
N ILE A 222 -11.58 5.83 -16.53
CA ILE A 222 -12.18 6.34 -15.29
C ILE A 222 -12.92 7.65 -15.49
N ARG A 223 -13.91 7.88 -14.64
CA ARG A 223 -14.63 9.16 -14.53
C ARG A 223 -15.00 9.41 -13.07
N GLY A 224 -14.92 10.66 -12.61
CA GLY A 224 -15.29 11.02 -11.25
C GLY A 224 -14.96 12.46 -10.90
N GLU A 225 -15.34 12.90 -9.71
CA GLU A 225 -15.12 14.26 -9.24
C GLU A 225 -13.64 14.60 -8.99
N ASN A 226 -12.81 13.59 -8.81
CA ASN A 226 -11.38 13.73 -8.52
C ASN A 226 -10.50 13.72 -9.78
N VAL A 227 -11.07 13.59 -10.97
CA VAL A 227 -10.29 13.62 -12.21
C VAL A 227 -9.92 15.05 -12.60
N MET A 228 -8.79 15.22 -13.24
CA MET A 228 -8.30 16.52 -13.69
C MET A 228 -9.23 17.17 -14.73
N ALA A 229 -9.25 18.50 -14.77
CA ALA A 229 -9.91 19.25 -15.84
C ALA A 229 -9.14 19.21 -17.17
N GLY A 230 -7.85 18.91 -17.13
CA GLY A 230 -6.95 18.81 -18.29
C GLY A 230 -5.52 19.21 -17.97
N TYR A 231 -4.63 19.05 -18.94
CA TYR A 231 -3.23 19.46 -18.83
C TYR A 231 -3.07 20.97 -19.09
N TYR A 232 -2.38 21.66 -18.21
CA TYR A 232 -2.17 23.10 -18.30
C TYR A 232 -1.48 23.50 -19.61
N LYS A 233 -2.14 24.37 -20.39
CA LYS A 233 -1.68 24.87 -21.71
C LYS A 233 -1.31 23.73 -22.71
N ASN A 234 -1.95 22.58 -22.61
CA ASN A 234 -1.75 21.46 -23.52
C ASN A 234 -3.09 20.84 -23.92
N GLU A 235 -3.84 21.56 -24.76
CA GLU A 235 -5.16 21.16 -25.24
C GLU A 235 -5.13 19.85 -26.02
N LYS A 236 -4.06 19.63 -26.80
CA LYS A 236 -3.90 18.40 -27.57
C LYS A 236 -3.83 17.17 -26.65
N ALA A 237 -2.91 17.16 -25.69
CA ALA A 237 -2.80 16.05 -24.74
C ALA A 237 -4.08 15.90 -23.90
N THR A 238 -4.74 17.01 -23.56
CA THR A 238 -6.02 16.97 -22.86
C THR A 238 -7.09 16.24 -23.69
N ALA A 239 -7.24 16.58 -24.95
CA ALA A 239 -8.24 15.97 -25.85
C ALA A 239 -7.94 14.47 -26.13
N GLU A 240 -6.67 14.08 -26.11
CA GLU A 240 -6.26 12.69 -26.26
C GLU A 240 -6.49 11.85 -24.99
N THR A 241 -6.44 12.47 -23.80
CA THR A 241 -6.55 11.78 -22.50
C THR A 241 -7.96 11.84 -21.94
N VAL A 242 -8.67 12.96 -22.13
CA VAL A 242 -10.04 13.18 -21.62
C VAL A 242 -11.03 13.15 -22.78
N VAL A 243 -11.73 12.02 -22.94
CA VAL A 243 -12.70 11.81 -24.01
C VAL A 243 -14.08 11.63 -23.39
N ASP A 244 -15.05 12.48 -23.76
CA ASP A 244 -16.44 12.46 -23.26
C ASP A 244 -16.54 12.40 -21.71
N GLY A 245 -15.63 13.09 -21.03
CA GLY A 245 -15.55 13.15 -19.56
C GLY A 245 -14.93 11.90 -18.91
N TRP A 246 -14.39 10.98 -19.70
CA TRP A 246 -13.63 9.83 -19.24
C TRP A 246 -12.14 10.07 -19.44
N ILE A 247 -11.32 9.68 -18.46
CA ILE A 247 -9.87 9.66 -18.59
C ILE A 247 -9.42 8.29 -19.08
N HIS A 248 -8.72 8.27 -20.19
CA HIS A 248 -7.95 7.14 -20.69
C HIS A 248 -6.61 7.11 -19.95
N THR A 249 -6.43 6.12 -19.06
CA THR A 249 -5.27 6.11 -18.16
C THR A 249 -3.98 5.62 -18.82
N GLY A 250 -4.09 4.92 -19.93
CA GLY A 250 -2.97 4.20 -20.55
C GLY A 250 -2.53 2.96 -19.78
N ASP A 251 -3.13 2.68 -18.63
CA ASP A 251 -2.83 1.52 -17.82
C ASP A 251 -3.72 0.33 -18.17
N MET A 252 -3.13 -0.86 -18.16
CA MET A 252 -3.83 -2.11 -18.47
C MET A 252 -4.22 -2.85 -17.21
N GLY A 253 -5.50 -3.27 -17.13
CA GLY A 253 -6.02 -4.00 -15.98
C GLY A 253 -7.22 -4.88 -16.34
N TYR A 254 -7.79 -5.49 -15.34
CA TYR A 254 -9.08 -6.16 -15.41
C TYR A 254 -9.80 -6.06 -14.07
N MET A 255 -11.11 -6.14 -14.08
CA MET A 255 -11.93 -6.26 -12.89
C MET A 255 -12.32 -7.72 -12.68
N ASP A 256 -12.36 -8.19 -11.46
CA ASP A 256 -12.90 -9.50 -11.11
C ASP A 256 -14.32 -9.39 -10.54
N ASN A 257 -14.93 -10.53 -10.16
CA ASN A 257 -16.30 -10.53 -9.64
C ASN A 257 -16.44 -9.95 -8.23
N ASP A 258 -15.34 -9.69 -7.56
CA ASP A 258 -15.36 -9.08 -6.23
C ASP A 258 -15.38 -7.53 -6.32
N GLY A 259 -15.17 -6.96 -7.53
CA GLY A 259 -15.12 -5.52 -7.79
C GLY A 259 -13.74 -4.95 -7.61
#